data_f2d66941b4bf9373c6fbc5cac601b54c
#
_entry.id   f2d66941b4bf9373c6fbc5cac601b54c
#
_cell.length_a   1.000
_cell.length_b   1.000
_cell.length_c   1.000
_cell.angle_alpha   90.00
_cell.angle_beta   90.00
_cell.angle_gamma   90.00
#
_symmetry.space_group_name_H-M   'P 1'
#
loop_
_entity.id
_entity.type
_entity.pdbx_description
1 polymer ?
#
loop_
_entity_poly.entity_id
_entity_poly.type
_entity_poly.pdbx_seq_one_letter_code
_entity_poly.pdbx_strand_id
1 'polypeptide(L)'
;MRVFLQLVLLLGILSESLLACRLYAICVKSGLIIPTLSTSEQSLVLNQFTALFNQSESMANGWALMGYQLAHPDSVEPIYRSGSPATEDSTTYWNSVSTLMNDNEHIIGISHLRLATSGDNTVPNPHPFLFYENGISYSLIHHGTVNKDPLHDLITNNGTDLSWLNEHEPQTFGGGPWQGEGWSNVVDSELLMLYVMQNIDSEGSIIDGLEMALSTLVDVGVSISQLNLIFSNGNDLYVFGGANGLSIVESEEHYAVMTLPPSNDGLNWVGISQGDLIIINGDGITYYSSFAETDPKNPPIVPIE
;
A
#
# COMPACT_ATOMS: atom_id res chain seq x y z
N MET A 1 6.55 -28.31 -30.63
CA MET A 1 7.58 -27.63 -29.82
C MET A 1 7.29 -26.15 -29.56
N ARG A 2 6.85 -25.35 -30.55
CA ARG A 2 6.51 -23.91 -30.34
C ARG A 2 5.27 -23.68 -29.47
N VAL A 3 4.23 -24.52 -29.56
CA VAL A 3 3.01 -24.41 -28.76
C VAL A 3 3.25 -24.74 -27.27
N PHE A 4 4.15 -25.70 -26.99
CA PHE A 4 4.53 -26.06 -25.61
C PHE A 4 5.34 -24.95 -24.95
N LEU A 5 6.17 -24.23 -25.68
CA LEU A 5 6.97 -23.11 -25.16
C LEU A 5 6.10 -21.91 -24.83
N GLN A 6 5.05 -21.64 -25.63
CA GLN A 6 4.09 -20.56 -25.35
C GLN A 6 3.20 -20.86 -24.13
N LEU A 7 2.83 -22.14 -23.92
CA LEU A 7 2.03 -22.54 -22.75
C LEU A 7 2.84 -22.45 -21.46
N VAL A 8 4.12 -22.79 -21.48
CA VAL A 8 5.02 -22.66 -20.32
C VAL A 8 5.31 -21.19 -20.01
N LEU A 9 5.44 -20.33 -21.03
CA LEU A 9 5.60 -18.89 -20.83
C LEU A 9 4.33 -18.24 -20.25
N LEU A 10 3.14 -18.65 -20.71
CA LEU A 10 1.87 -18.16 -20.20
C LEU A 10 1.60 -18.62 -18.75
N LEU A 11 1.98 -19.84 -18.39
CA LEU A 11 1.89 -20.36 -17.03
C LEU A 11 2.93 -19.70 -16.11
N GLY A 12 4.09 -19.29 -16.60
CA GLY A 12 5.10 -18.54 -15.84
C GLY A 12 4.64 -17.12 -15.50
N ILE A 13 3.97 -16.44 -16.42
CA ILE A 13 3.46 -15.08 -16.23
C ILE A 13 2.27 -15.06 -15.26
N LEU A 14 1.45 -16.12 -15.23
CA LEU A 14 0.33 -16.26 -14.30
C LEU A 14 0.76 -16.64 -12.88
N SER A 15 1.98 -17.16 -12.68
CA SER A 15 2.46 -17.59 -11.36
C SER A 15 3.11 -16.49 -10.54
N GLU A 16 3.65 -15.43 -11.15
CA GLU A 16 4.29 -14.33 -10.42
C GLU A 16 3.28 -13.41 -9.73
N SER A 17 2.08 -13.23 -10.28
CA SER A 17 1.02 -12.42 -9.66
C SER A 17 0.32 -13.10 -8.46
N LEU A 18 0.54 -14.40 -8.25
CA LEU A 18 -0.09 -15.17 -7.16
C LEU A 18 0.73 -15.17 -5.86
N LEU A 19 1.99 -14.70 -5.86
CA LEU A 19 2.94 -14.85 -4.77
C LEU A 19 3.39 -13.52 -4.14
N ALA A 20 2.51 -12.54 -4.03
CA ALA A 20 2.89 -11.26 -3.42
C ALA A 20 1.79 -10.73 -2.51
N CYS A 21 2.12 -9.81 -1.61
CA CYS A 21 1.23 -9.18 -0.64
C CYS A 21 -0.14 -8.76 -1.23
N ARG A 22 -1.13 -8.52 -0.39
CA ARG A 22 -2.42 -7.96 -0.80
C ARG A 22 -2.63 -6.61 -0.14
N LEU A 23 -3.03 -5.65 -0.96
CA LEU A 23 -3.35 -4.28 -0.53
C LEU A 23 -4.85 -4.05 -0.61
N TYR A 24 -5.38 -3.34 0.36
CA TYR A 24 -6.73 -2.82 0.35
C TYR A 24 -6.77 -1.46 1.04
N ALA A 25 -7.48 -0.51 0.44
CA ALA A 25 -7.83 0.76 1.07
C ALA A 25 -9.23 1.20 0.66
N ILE A 26 -9.92 1.84 1.59
CA ILE A 26 -11.21 2.51 1.38
C ILE A 26 -11.09 3.97 1.81
N CYS A 27 -11.71 4.88 1.03
CA CYS A 27 -11.91 6.28 1.36
C CYS A 27 -13.38 6.63 1.13
N VAL A 28 -14.07 7.15 2.15
CA VAL A 28 -15.47 7.55 1.98
C VAL A 28 -15.58 8.93 1.35
N LYS A 29 -16.71 9.17 0.66
CA LYS A 29 -16.99 10.48 0.04
C LYS A 29 -17.22 11.56 1.08
N SER A 30 -16.94 12.81 0.72
CA SER A 30 -17.03 13.98 1.61
C SER A 30 -18.36 14.07 2.34
N GLY A 31 -18.28 14.33 3.65
CA GLY A 31 -19.44 14.41 4.53
C GLY A 31 -19.92 13.06 5.08
N LEU A 32 -19.26 11.96 4.74
CA LEU A 32 -19.56 10.62 5.25
C LEU A 32 -18.45 10.13 6.18
N ILE A 33 -18.79 9.14 7.00
CA ILE A 33 -17.87 8.30 7.76
C ILE A 33 -18.24 6.83 7.51
N ILE A 34 -17.29 5.92 7.62
CA ILE A 34 -17.51 4.49 7.33
C ILE A 34 -18.71 3.93 8.10
N PRO A 35 -18.91 4.21 9.41
CA PRO A 35 -20.09 3.74 10.15
C PRO A 35 -21.44 4.24 9.64
N THR A 36 -21.49 5.36 8.92
CA THR A 36 -22.76 5.95 8.43
C THR A 36 -23.07 5.64 6.97
N LEU A 37 -22.25 4.84 6.32
CA LEU A 37 -22.55 4.34 4.98
C LEU A 37 -23.92 3.65 4.95
N SER A 38 -24.64 3.76 3.86
CA SER A 38 -25.89 3.03 3.65
C SER A 38 -25.70 1.51 3.79
N THR A 39 -26.76 0.79 4.11
CA THR A 39 -26.66 -0.68 4.29
C THR A 39 -26.13 -1.39 3.05
N SER A 40 -26.44 -0.88 1.84
CA SER A 40 -25.90 -1.40 0.59
C SER A 40 -24.39 -1.19 0.50
N GLU A 41 -23.90 0.00 0.82
CA GLU A 41 -22.48 0.34 0.79
C GLU A 41 -21.68 -0.40 1.86
N GLN A 42 -22.23 -0.50 3.09
CA GLN A 42 -21.64 -1.33 4.14
C GLN A 42 -21.50 -2.80 3.71
N SER A 43 -22.50 -3.32 2.98
CA SER A 43 -22.43 -4.69 2.46
C SER A 43 -21.36 -4.84 1.39
N LEU A 44 -21.14 -3.84 0.53
CA LEU A 44 -20.05 -3.83 -0.45
C LEU A 44 -18.68 -3.82 0.23
N VAL A 45 -18.47 -2.94 1.20
CA VAL A 45 -17.23 -2.87 1.97
C VAL A 45 -16.95 -4.18 2.70
N LEU A 46 -17.97 -4.77 3.32
CA LEU A 46 -17.84 -6.06 4.00
C LEU A 46 -17.49 -7.19 3.02
N ASN A 47 -18.04 -7.16 1.79
CA ASN A 47 -17.67 -8.11 0.74
C ASN A 47 -16.21 -7.96 0.30
N GLN A 48 -15.70 -6.73 0.22
CA GLN A 48 -14.29 -6.43 -0.08
C GLN A 48 -13.37 -6.98 1.02
N PHE A 49 -13.70 -6.75 2.31
CA PHE A 49 -12.96 -7.35 3.43
C PHE A 49 -13.04 -8.89 3.44
N THR A 50 -14.19 -9.45 3.03
CA THR A 50 -14.35 -10.91 2.90
C THR A 50 -13.47 -11.47 1.79
N ALA A 51 -13.39 -10.78 0.65
CA ALA A 51 -12.49 -11.17 -0.43
C ALA A 51 -11.02 -11.11 0.00
N LEU A 52 -10.63 -10.07 0.76
CA LEU A 52 -9.29 -9.95 1.32
C LEU A 52 -9.02 -11.09 2.32
N PHE A 53 -9.94 -11.35 3.27
CA PHE A 53 -9.83 -12.42 4.24
C PHE A 53 -9.57 -13.77 3.58
N ASN A 54 -10.33 -14.11 2.53
CA ASN A 54 -10.21 -15.38 1.82
C ASN A 54 -8.83 -15.52 1.12
N GLN A 55 -8.21 -14.41 0.70
CA GLN A 55 -6.86 -14.39 0.12
C GLN A 55 -5.78 -14.66 1.17
N SER A 56 -6.07 -14.46 2.46
CA SER A 56 -5.13 -14.65 3.55
C SER A 56 -4.65 -16.10 3.71
N GLU A 57 -5.38 -17.09 3.19
CA GLU A 57 -4.93 -18.48 3.18
C GLU A 57 -3.58 -18.67 2.49
N SER A 58 -3.34 -17.90 1.44
CA SER A 58 -2.07 -17.91 0.70
C SER A 58 -1.06 -16.85 1.17
N MET A 59 -1.45 -15.96 2.11
CA MET A 59 -0.64 -14.86 2.65
C MET A 59 -0.24 -15.17 4.11
N ALA A 60 0.69 -16.12 4.27
CA ALA A 60 0.94 -16.78 5.55
C ALA A 60 1.74 -15.94 6.58
N ASN A 61 2.17 -14.71 6.25
CA ASN A 61 3.13 -13.98 7.06
C ASN A 61 2.52 -12.80 7.81
N GLY A 62 1.21 -12.80 7.96
CA GLY A 62 0.49 -11.85 8.78
C GLY A 62 -0.45 -10.91 8.03
N TRP A 63 -1.16 -10.12 8.81
CA TRP A 63 -2.10 -9.11 8.34
C TRP A 63 -2.07 -7.87 9.22
N ALA A 64 -2.57 -6.76 8.69
CA ALA A 64 -2.86 -5.57 9.47
C ALA A 64 -4.08 -4.84 8.92
N LEU A 65 -4.73 -4.08 9.82
CA LEU A 65 -5.85 -3.18 9.54
C LEU A 65 -5.69 -1.94 10.39
N MET A 66 -5.90 -0.76 9.80
CA MET A 66 -5.94 0.51 10.49
C MET A 66 -6.97 1.45 9.86
N GLY A 67 -7.30 2.53 10.57
CA GLY A 67 -8.16 3.59 10.06
C GLY A 67 -7.68 4.98 10.45
N TYR A 68 -8.09 5.98 9.67
CA TYR A 68 -8.00 7.39 10.01
C TYR A 68 -9.37 7.94 10.31
N GLN A 69 -9.48 8.72 11.39
CA GLN A 69 -10.74 9.27 11.88
C GLN A 69 -10.93 10.71 11.38
N LEU A 70 -12.17 11.10 11.12
CA LEU A 70 -12.53 12.45 10.68
C LEU A 70 -12.05 13.53 11.66
N ALA A 71 -12.22 13.28 12.96
CA ALA A 71 -11.83 14.24 14.01
C ALA A 71 -10.31 14.32 14.24
N HIS A 72 -9.58 13.26 13.87
CA HIS A 72 -8.15 13.10 14.11
C HIS A 72 -7.47 12.45 12.90
N PRO A 73 -7.49 13.08 11.71
CA PRO A 73 -6.84 12.53 10.52
C PRO A 73 -5.31 12.49 10.65
N ASP A 74 -4.78 13.26 11.61
CA ASP A 74 -3.37 13.33 11.96
C ASP A 74 -2.89 12.13 12.81
N SER A 75 -3.80 11.30 13.31
CA SER A 75 -3.46 10.14 14.11
C SER A 75 -4.11 8.85 13.60
N VAL A 76 -3.35 7.75 13.66
CA VAL A 76 -3.80 6.42 13.29
C VAL A 76 -4.16 5.65 14.55
N GLU A 77 -5.44 5.36 14.76
CA GLU A 77 -5.91 4.50 15.83
C GLU A 77 -7.28 3.89 15.49
N PRO A 78 -7.53 2.63 15.83
CA PRO A 78 -6.56 1.64 16.28
C PRO A 78 -5.80 0.99 15.11
N ILE A 79 -4.63 0.42 15.42
CA ILE A 79 -3.88 -0.42 14.49
C ILE A 79 -3.93 -1.85 15.00
N TYR A 80 -4.46 -2.75 14.18
CA TYR A 80 -4.45 -4.18 14.43
C TYR A 80 -3.41 -4.84 13.55
N ARG A 81 -2.55 -5.67 14.14
CA ARG A 81 -1.52 -6.44 13.44
C ARG A 81 -1.39 -7.83 14.00
N SER A 82 -1.18 -8.80 13.14
CA SER A 82 -0.88 -10.17 13.52
C SER A 82 0.20 -10.76 12.61
N GLY A 83 1.10 -11.56 13.16
CA GLY A 83 2.08 -12.33 12.40
C GLY A 83 1.51 -13.62 11.81
N SER A 84 0.27 -13.99 12.16
CA SER A 84 -0.45 -15.15 11.61
C SER A 84 -1.35 -14.73 10.45
N PRO A 85 -1.69 -15.65 9.52
CA PRO A 85 -2.71 -15.37 8.50
C PRO A 85 -4.04 -14.95 9.12
N ALA A 86 -4.80 -14.08 8.47
CA ALA A 86 -6.10 -13.64 8.99
C ALA A 86 -7.08 -14.82 9.14
N THR A 87 -6.97 -15.85 8.30
CA THR A 87 -7.77 -17.08 8.39
C THR A 87 -7.49 -17.88 9.66
N GLU A 88 -6.28 -17.84 10.20
CA GLU A 88 -5.93 -18.47 11.48
C GLU A 88 -6.25 -17.59 12.70
N ASP A 89 -6.35 -16.27 12.49
CA ASP A 89 -6.66 -15.25 13.50
C ASP A 89 -8.03 -14.60 13.23
N SER A 90 -8.97 -15.39 12.76
CA SER A 90 -10.24 -14.91 12.21
C SER A 90 -11.06 -14.08 13.19
N THR A 91 -11.04 -14.42 14.48
CA THR A 91 -11.78 -13.66 15.50
C THR A 91 -11.23 -12.24 15.64
N THR A 92 -9.91 -12.08 15.72
CA THR A 92 -9.26 -10.76 15.84
C THR A 92 -9.49 -9.96 14.56
N TYR A 93 -9.32 -10.59 13.39
CA TYR A 93 -9.54 -9.94 12.10
C TYR A 93 -10.97 -9.36 12.00
N TRP A 94 -11.99 -10.18 12.23
CA TRP A 94 -13.38 -9.73 12.10
C TRP A 94 -13.80 -8.74 13.16
N ASN A 95 -13.26 -8.83 14.38
CA ASN A 95 -13.45 -7.79 15.40
C ASN A 95 -12.83 -6.47 14.96
N SER A 96 -11.64 -6.48 14.35
CA SER A 96 -10.98 -5.28 13.84
C SER A 96 -11.77 -4.65 12.69
N VAL A 97 -12.28 -5.47 11.75
CA VAL A 97 -13.19 -5.01 10.69
C VAL A 97 -14.46 -4.40 11.29
N SER A 98 -15.04 -5.06 12.31
CA SER A 98 -16.23 -4.54 12.99
C SER A 98 -15.95 -3.18 13.65
N THR A 99 -14.78 -3.01 14.28
CA THR A 99 -14.40 -1.72 14.87
C THR A 99 -14.26 -0.64 13.81
N LEU A 100 -13.61 -0.93 12.67
CA LEU A 100 -13.52 0.02 11.56
C LEU A 100 -14.90 0.40 11.02
N MET A 101 -15.80 -0.57 10.89
CA MET A 101 -17.12 -0.40 10.26
C MET A 101 -18.16 0.25 11.16
N ASN A 102 -18.06 0.10 12.49
CA ASN A 102 -19.13 0.47 13.41
C ASN A 102 -18.71 1.43 14.52
N ASP A 103 -17.43 1.46 14.85
CA ASP A 103 -16.92 2.30 15.94
C ASP A 103 -16.12 3.47 15.34
N ASN A 104 -16.06 4.58 16.07
CA ASN A 104 -15.31 5.78 15.67
C ASN A 104 -15.79 6.40 14.34
N GLU A 105 -15.21 7.53 13.98
CA GLU A 105 -15.58 8.31 12.80
C GLU A 105 -14.55 8.11 11.67
N HIS A 106 -14.29 6.84 11.31
CA HIS A 106 -13.31 6.54 10.27
C HIS A 106 -13.75 7.05 8.89
N ILE A 107 -12.83 7.72 8.19
CA ILE A 107 -12.99 8.18 6.80
C ILE A 107 -12.14 7.40 5.82
N ILE A 108 -11.03 6.84 6.30
CA ILE A 108 -10.11 5.98 5.54
C ILE A 108 -9.88 4.70 6.33
N GLY A 109 -9.91 3.56 5.66
CA GLY A 109 -9.47 2.26 6.16
C GLY A 109 -8.38 1.69 5.27
N ILE A 110 -7.32 1.12 5.85
CA ILE A 110 -6.19 0.53 5.12
C ILE A 110 -5.92 -0.85 5.69
N SER A 111 -5.78 -1.84 4.82
CA SER A 111 -5.49 -3.22 5.21
C SER A 111 -4.45 -3.85 4.29
N HIS A 112 -3.66 -4.75 4.86
CA HIS A 112 -2.58 -5.45 4.19
C HIS A 112 -2.53 -6.92 4.60
N LEU A 113 -2.33 -7.81 3.63
CA LEU A 113 -1.94 -9.20 3.88
C LEU A 113 -0.51 -9.40 3.43
N ARG A 114 0.32 -9.94 4.30
CA ARG A 114 1.74 -10.09 4.08
C ARG A 114 2.10 -11.46 3.54
N LEU A 115 2.88 -11.46 2.45
CA LEU A 115 3.73 -12.57 2.05
C LEU A 115 5.18 -12.08 2.11
N ALA A 116 5.92 -12.53 3.09
CA ALA A 116 7.26 -12.01 3.38
C ALA A 116 8.28 -12.41 2.30
N THR A 117 8.99 -11.42 1.80
CA THR A 117 10.21 -11.58 0.99
C THR A 117 11.45 -11.11 1.75
N SER A 118 11.27 -10.32 2.81
CA SER A 118 12.30 -9.82 3.70
C SER A 118 11.80 -9.71 5.15
N GLY A 119 12.69 -9.68 6.12
CA GLY A 119 12.38 -9.62 7.54
C GLY A 119 11.76 -10.92 8.09
N ASP A 120 11.49 -10.95 9.38
CA ASP A 120 10.79 -12.06 10.03
C ASP A 120 9.24 -11.90 9.98
N ASN A 121 8.51 -12.85 10.59
CA ASN A 121 7.03 -12.82 10.61
C ASN A 121 6.45 -12.16 11.86
N THR A 122 7.29 -11.45 12.63
CA THR A 122 6.83 -10.81 13.85
C THR A 122 6.22 -9.42 13.58
N VAL A 123 5.45 -8.92 14.54
CA VAL A 123 5.04 -7.51 14.58
C VAL A 123 6.30 -6.68 14.91
N PRO A 124 6.56 -5.55 14.21
CA PRO A 124 5.65 -4.75 13.41
C PRO A 124 5.70 -5.01 11.89
N ASN A 125 6.26 -6.10 11.43
CA ASN A 125 6.53 -6.35 10.00
C ASN A 125 5.32 -6.39 9.07
N PRO A 126 4.09 -6.81 9.46
CA PRO A 126 2.92 -6.57 8.60
C PRO A 126 2.67 -5.07 8.42
N HIS A 127 2.57 -4.64 7.15
CA HIS A 127 2.26 -3.24 6.82
C HIS A 127 0.90 -2.81 7.43
N PRO A 128 0.59 -1.52 7.60
CA PRO A 128 1.32 -0.36 7.13
C PRO A 128 2.54 -0.03 7.99
N PHE A 129 3.58 0.52 7.36
CA PHE A 129 4.59 1.27 8.07
C PHE A 129 4.09 2.68 8.33
N LEU A 130 4.46 3.23 9.49
CA LEU A 130 4.01 4.55 9.92
C LEU A 130 5.19 5.49 10.06
N PHE A 131 4.95 6.76 9.75
CA PHE A 131 5.88 7.84 10.00
C PHE A 131 5.11 9.01 10.62
N TYR A 132 5.58 9.55 11.72
CA TYR A 132 4.94 10.66 12.40
C TYR A 132 5.82 11.91 12.30
N GLU A 133 5.28 12.94 11.67
CA GLU A 133 5.97 14.20 11.50
C GLU A 133 5.01 15.39 11.47
N ASN A 134 5.39 16.48 12.09
CA ASN A 134 4.61 17.74 12.12
C ASN A 134 3.15 17.58 12.56
N GLY A 135 2.86 16.61 13.46
CA GLY A 135 1.51 16.33 13.91
C GLY A 135 0.69 15.44 12.99
N ILE A 136 1.28 14.88 11.94
CA ILE A 136 0.60 14.02 10.96
C ILE A 136 1.18 12.61 11.04
N SER A 137 0.29 11.60 11.08
CA SER A 137 0.66 10.19 10.94
C SER A 137 0.53 9.77 9.47
N TYR A 138 1.65 9.60 8.82
CA TYR A 138 1.70 9.03 7.47
C TYR A 138 1.73 7.51 7.54
N SER A 139 1.19 6.86 6.52
CA SER A 139 1.21 5.40 6.40
C SER A 139 1.53 4.95 4.98
N LEU A 140 2.19 3.80 4.88
CA LEU A 140 2.50 3.15 3.60
C LEU A 140 2.25 1.66 3.67
N ILE A 141 1.50 1.13 2.70
CA ILE A 141 1.45 -0.29 2.38
C ILE A 141 2.05 -0.51 1.00
N HIS A 142 2.79 -1.60 0.84
CA HIS A 142 3.57 -1.87 -0.36
C HIS A 142 3.42 -3.32 -0.81
N HIS A 143 3.32 -3.52 -2.12
CA HIS A 143 3.29 -4.82 -2.77
C HIS A 143 4.39 -4.87 -3.83
N GLY A 144 5.51 -5.42 -3.46
CA GLY A 144 6.70 -5.57 -4.28
C GLY A 144 7.89 -5.99 -3.43
N THR A 145 9.06 -6.06 -4.05
CA THR A 145 10.33 -6.27 -3.38
C THR A 145 11.35 -5.31 -3.95
N VAL A 146 11.90 -4.45 -3.09
CA VAL A 146 12.92 -3.48 -3.47
C VAL A 146 14.24 -3.89 -2.83
N ASN A 147 15.32 -3.90 -3.61
CA ASN A 147 16.63 -4.15 -3.03
C ASN A 147 16.97 -3.06 -2.01
N LYS A 148 17.34 -3.48 -0.80
CA LYS A 148 17.64 -2.57 0.32
C LYS A 148 18.91 -1.76 0.10
N ASP A 149 19.92 -2.31 -0.58
CA ASP A 149 21.22 -1.64 -0.73
C ASP A 149 21.08 -0.35 -1.56
N PRO A 150 20.46 -0.33 -2.74
CA PRO A 150 20.16 0.93 -3.45
C PRO A 150 19.32 1.92 -2.65
N LEU A 151 18.31 1.44 -1.89
CA LEU A 151 17.51 2.33 -1.02
C LEU A 151 18.39 2.98 0.05
N HIS A 152 19.24 2.19 0.73
CA HIS A 152 20.18 2.70 1.72
C HIS A 152 21.15 3.72 1.10
N ASP A 153 21.70 3.43 -0.07
CA ASP A 153 22.60 4.33 -0.77
C ASP A 153 21.94 5.65 -1.14
N LEU A 154 20.68 5.62 -1.58
CA LEU A 154 19.91 6.83 -1.86
C LEU A 154 19.64 7.64 -0.60
N ILE A 155 19.16 7.01 0.48
CA ILE A 155 18.87 7.68 1.75
C ILE A 155 20.11 8.33 2.34
N THR A 156 21.26 7.66 2.22
CA THR A 156 22.51 8.04 2.90
C THR A 156 23.53 8.74 2.00
N ASN A 157 23.17 9.08 0.76
CA ASN A 157 24.09 9.61 -0.23
C ASN A 157 25.36 8.72 -0.35
N ASN A 158 25.16 7.44 -0.65
CA ASN A 158 26.21 6.39 -0.72
C ASN A 158 27.00 6.24 0.60
N GLY A 159 26.30 6.27 1.71
CA GLY A 159 26.87 6.07 3.04
C GLY A 159 27.65 7.28 3.61
N THR A 160 27.58 8.45 2.93
CA THR A 160 28.29 9.66 3.38
C THR A 160 27.47 10.50 4.37
N ASP A 161 26.15 10.36 4.37
CA ASP A 161 25.24 11.05 5.28
C ASP A 161 24.24 10.08 5.93
N LEU A 162 24.40 9.84 7.20
CA LEU A 162 23.55 8.98 8.00
C LEU A 162 22.53 9.76 8.85
N SER A 163 22.46 11.08 8.72
CA SER A 163 21.66 11.94 9.60
C SER A 163 20.20 11.53 9.63
N TRP A 164 19.60 11.30 8.43
CA TRP A 164 18.21 10.88 8.31
C TRP A 164 17.90 9.56 9.02
N LEU A 165 18.70 8.52 8.77
CA LEU A 165 18.51 7.21 9.39
C LEU A 165 18.91 7.19 10.88
N ASN A 166 19.72 8.11 11.36
CA ASN A 166 20.01 8.27 12.78
C ASN A 166 18.86 8.95 13.54
N GLU A 167 18.09 9.80 12.86
CA GLU A 167 16.89 10.43 13.39
C GLU A 167 15.67 9.53 13.27
N HIS A 168 15.58 8.78 12.17
CA HIS A 168 14.46 7.89 11.82
C HIS A 168 14.96 6.45 11.63
N GLU A 169 15.35 5.82 12.74
CA GLU A 169 15.86 4.44 12.71
C GLU A 169 14.78 3.45 12.24
N PRO A 170 15.13 2.49 11.34
CA PRO A 170 14.23 1.38 11.04
C PRO A 170 13.79 0.64 12.30
N GLN A 171 12.56 0.16 12.34
CA GLN A 171 11.97 -0.51 13.51
C GLN A 171 11.79 -2.02 13.32
N THR A 172 11.96 -2.53 12.10
CA THR A 172 11.66 -3.94 11.76
C THR A 172 12.77 -4.92 12.05
N PHE A 173 13.94 -4.48 12.50
CA PHE A 173 15.11 -5.34 12.72
C PHE A 173 15.09 -6.12 14.07
N GLY A 174 14.09 -5.95 14.90
CA GLY A 174 13.87 -6.77 16.09
C GLY A 174 14.68 -6.36 17.35
N GLY A 175 15.31 -5.20 17.32
CA GLY A 175 16.09 -4.63 18.44
C GLY A 175 17.61 -4.75 18.27
N GLY A 176 18.36 -3.96 19.04
CA GLY A 176 19.80 -3.77 18.87
C GLY A 176 20.13 -2.79 17.74
N PRO A 177 21.39 -2.67 17.34
CA PRO A 177 21.76 -1.79 16.25
C PRO A 177 21.25 -2.37 14.91
N TRP A 178 20.43 -1.61 14.19
CA TRP A 178 19.93 -1.99 12.87
C TRP A 178 21.05 -2.10 11.83
N GLN A 179 22.15 -1.42 12.04
CA GLN A 179 23.37 -1.54 11.24
C GLN A 179 24.12 -2.85 11.59
N GLY A 180 24.75 -3.46 10.63
CA GLY A 180 25.48 -4.71 10.84
C GLY A 180 24.56 -5.92 10.95
N GLU A 181 24.51 -6.61 12.09
CA GLU A 181 23.73 -7.85 12.24
C GLU A 181 22.23 -7.64 12.06
N GLY A 182 21.69 -6.48 12.47
CA GLY A 182 20.28 -6.13 12.33
C GLY A 182 19.85 -5.88 10.88
N TRP A 183 20.78 -5.54 9.98
CA TRP A 183 20.48 -5.19 8.59
C TRP A 183 19.70 -6.27 7.84
N SER A 184 20.00 -7.54 8.09
CA SER A 184 19.29 -8.66 7.43
C SER A 184 17.80 -8.65 7.70
N ASN A 185 17.37 -8.16 8.86
CA ASN A 185 15.96 -8.14 9.30
C ASN A 185 15.23 -6.85 8.93
N VAL A 186 15.95 -5.76 8.59
CA VAL A 186 15.30 -4.54 8.11
C VAL A 186 14.45 -4.85 6.89
N VAL A 187 13.18 -4.43 6.91
CA VAL A 187 12.24 -4.66 5.80
C VAL A 187 12.43 -3.59 4.75
N ASP A 188 12.50 -4.01 3.48
CA ASP A 188 12.67 -3.13 2.33
C ASP A 188 11.55 -2.08 2.20
N SER A 189 10.32 -2.46 2.50
CA SER A 189 9.17 -1.54 2.45
C SER A 189 9.19 -0.48 3.56
N GLU A 190 9.85 -0.75 4.69
CA GLU A 190 10.10 0.28 5.71
C GLU A 190 11.13 1.29 5.23
N LEU A 191 12.23 0.82 4.63
CA LEU A 191 13.19 1.73 4.01
C LEU A 191 12.58 2.55 2.88
N LEU A 192 11.65 1.94 2.09
CA LEU A 192 10.89 2.68 1.08
C LEU A 192 10.07 3.79 1.72
N MET A 193 9.39 3.54 2.85
CA MET A 193 8.67 4.58 3.59
C MET A 193 9.60 5.71 4.04
N LEU A 194 10.76 5.37 4.62
CA LEU A 194 11.73 6.35 5.08
C LEU A 194 12.30 7.18 3.92
N TYR A 195 12.54 6.56 2.77
CA TYR A 195 13.00 7.25 1.57
C TYR A 195 11.93 8.19 0.98
N VAL A 196 10.68 7.75 0.91
CA VAL A 196 9.56 8.58 0.49
C VAL A 196 9.42 9.80 1.40
N MET A 197 9.47 9.60 2.72
CA MET A 197 9.36 10.72 3.67
C MET A 197 10.52 11.70 3.57
N GLN A 198 11.75 11.22 3.36
CA GLN A 198 12.92 12.08 3.13
C GLN A 198 12.73 13.00 1.91
N ASN A 199 12.15 12.45 0.83
CA ASN A 199 11.87 13.25 -0.36
C ASN A 199 10.70 14.22 -0.13
N ILE A 200 9.65 13.82 0.59
CA ILE A 200 8.53 14.71 0.95
C ILE A 200 9.03 15.88 1.80
N ASP A 201 9.90 15.65 2.78
CA ASP A 201 10.51 16.71 3.57
C ASP A 201 11.37 17.64 2.71
N SER A 202 12.18 17.10 1.81
CA SER A 202 13.03 17.87 0.90
C SER A 202 12.24 18.72 -0.09
N GLU A 203 11.19 18.19 -0.70
CA GLU A 203 10.39 18.87 -1.71
C GLU A 203 9.30 19.78 -1.09
N GLY A 204 8.94 19.57 0.18
CA GLY A 204 7.87 20.28 0.87
C GLY A 204 6.46 20.00 0.32
N SER A 205 6.31 18.95 -0.47
CA SER A 205 5.07 18.51 -1.11
C SER A 205 5.01 16.99 -1.17
N ILE A 206 3.88 16.41 -0.80
CA ILE A 206 3.70 14.94 -0.85
C ILE A 206 3.78 14.44 -2.30
N ILE A 207 3.15 15.15 -3.23
CA ILE A 207 3.13 14.74 -4.64
C ILE A 207 4.53 14.79 -5.22
N ASP A 208 5.21 15.93 -5.08
CA ASP A 208 6.55 16.13 -5.65
C ASP A 208 7.56 15.17 -4.99
N GLY A 209 7.45 14.94 -3.68
CA GLY A 209 8.29 13.96 -2.96
C GLY A 209 8.05 12.52 -3.39
N LEU A 210 6.80 12.11 -3.61
CA LEU A 210 6.48 10.79 -4.16
C LEU A 210 7.02 10.65 -5.59
N GLU A 211 6.82 11.65 -6.44
CA GLU A 211 7.35 11.65 -7.82
C GLU A 211 8.88 11.55 -7.82
N MET A 212 9.55 12.36 -7.02
CA MET A 212 11.01 12.34 -6.90
C MET A 212 11.51 10.98 -6.41
N ALA A 213 10.92 10.45 -5.34
CA ALA A 213 11.34 9.16 -4.78
C ALA A 213 11.14 8.02 -5.77
N LEU A 214 9.97 7.93 -6.40
CA LEU A 214 9.64 6.82 -7.31
C LEU A 214 10.43 6.92 -8.62
N SER A 215 10.58 8.12 -9.22
CA SER A 215 11.39 8.31 -10.43
C SER A 215 12.85 7.95 -10.19
N THR A 216 13.43 8.41 -9.08
CA THR A 216 14.82 8.10 -8.74
C THR A 216 15.03 6.60 -8.54
N LEU A 217 14.08 5.88 -7.90
CA LEU A 217 14.15 4.43 -7.77
C LEU A 217 14.14 3.72 -9.13
N VAL A 218 13.31 4.17 -10.06
CA VAL A 218 13.29 3.64 -11.43
C VAL A 218 14.61 3.94 -12.16
N ASP A 219 15.13 5.13 -12.02
CA ASP A 219 16.39 5.56 -12.66
C ASP A 219 17.61 4.76 -12.16
N VAL A 220 17.63 4.34 -10.89
CA VAL A 220 18.67 3.46 -10.38
C VAL A 220 18.40 1.97 -10.65
N GLY A 221 17.37 1.64 -11.42
CA GLY A 221 17.10 0.30 -11.95
C GLY A 221 16.12 -0.54 -11.13
N VAL A 222 15.37 0.05 -10.20
CA VAL A 222 14.24 -0.64 -9.58
C VAL A 222 13.13 -0.79 -10.61
N SER A 223 12.66 -2.03 -10.82
CA SER A 223 11.55 -2.24 -11.73
C SER A 223 10.29 -1.56 -11.20
N ILE A 224 9.62 -0.79 -12.05
CA ILE A 224 8.36 -0.13 -11.70
C ILE A 224 7.29 -1.15 -11.23
N SER A 225 7.36 -2.40 -11.71
CA SER A 225 6.47 -3.48 -11.30
C SER A 225 6.63 -3.86 -9.81
N GLN A 226 7.70 -3.43 -9.16
CA GLN A 226 7.95 -3.66 -7.74
C GLN A 226 7.52 -2.49 -6.84
N LEU A 227 6.90 -1.45 -7.40
CA LEU A 227 6.57 -0.21 -6.69
C LEU A 227 5.05 0.00 -6.48
N ASN A 228 4.23 -1.08 -6.45
CA ASN A 228 2.82 -0.90 -6.09
C ASN A 228 2.72 -0.47 -4.62
N LEU A 229 2.17 0.70 -4.39
CA LEU A 229 2.00 1.21 -3.04
C LEU A 229 0.71 2.01 -2.86
N ILE A 230 0.26 2.08 -1.62
CA ILE A 230 -0.74 3.04 -1.15
C ILE A 230 -0.11 3.79 0.02
N PHE A 231 0.02 5.09 -0.13
CA PHE A 231 0.49 6.02 0.88
C PHE A 231 -0.67 6.89 1.33
N SER A 232 -0.70 7.30 2.59
CA SER A 232 -1.75 8.18 3.11
C SER A 232 -1.21 9.16 4.15
N ASN A 233 -1.77 10.37 4.13
CA ASN A 233 -1.60 11.40 5.16
C ASN A 233 -2.84 11.54 6.08
N GLY A 234 -3.80 10.61 5.98
CA GLY A 234 -5.04 10.62 6.74
C GLY A 234 -6.21 11.32 6.07
N ASN A 235 -5.98 12.18 5.09
CA ASN A 235 -7.02 12.84 4.30
C ASN A 235 -7.08 12.30 2.87
N ASP A 236 -5.93 11.94 2.31
CA ASP A 236 -5.77 11.49 0.95
C ASP A 236 -5.12 10.09 0.92
N LEU A 237 -5.49 9.30 -0.07
CA LEU A 237 -4.80 8.10 -0.50
C LEU A 237 -4.01 8.43 -1.77
N TYR A 238 -2.71 8.22 -1.75
CA TYR A 238 -1.82 8.30 -2.91
C TYR A 238 -1.51 6.88 -3.35
N VAL A 239 -1.97 6.52 -4.53
CA VAL A 239 -1.91 5.15 -5.05
C VAL A 239 -1.01 5.11 -6.27
N PHE A 240 0.07 4.33 -6.20
CA PHE A 240 0.95 4.13 -7.33
C PHE A 240 0.82 2.70 -7.87
N GLY A 241 0.49 2.57 -9.14
CA GLY A 241 0.33 1.31 -9.83
C GLY A 241 1.63 0.82 -10.45
N GLY A 242 2.12 -0.35 -9.99
CA GLY A 242 3.36 -0.94 -10.49
C GLY A 242 3.17 -2.06 -11.52
N ALA A 243 2.05 -2.57 -11.83
CA ALA A 243 1.72 -3.66 -12.77
C ALA A 243 1.16 -4.96 -12.15
N ASN A 244 0.97 -5.02 -10.84
CA ASN A 244 0.57 -6.27 -10.17
C ASN A 244 -0.91 -6.30 -9.76
N GLY A 245 -1.81 -5.88 -10.65
CA GLY A 245 -3.25 -6.09 -10.49
C GLY A 245 -3.92 -5.21 -9.42
N LEU A 246 -3.36 -4.03 -9.14
CA LEU A 246 -4.03 -3.03 -8.31
C LEU A 246 -5.18 -2.42 -9.12
N SER A 247 -6.36 -2.41 -8.54
CA SER A 247 -7.59 -1.90 -9.16
C SER A 247 -8.26 -0.90 -8.24
N ILE A 248 -8.97 0.05 -8.86
CA ILE A 248 -9.76 1.07 -8.18
C ILE A 248 -11.22 0.93 -8.56
N VAL A 249 -12.10 1.29 -7.64
CA VAL A 249 -13.53 1.41 -7.89
C VAL A 249 -14.09 2.67 -7.22
N GLU A 250 -15.03 3.29 -7.90
CA GLU A 250 -15.93 4.29 -7.34
C GLU A 250 -17.30 3.66 -7.11
N SER A 251 -17.80 3.74 -5.88
CA SER A 251 -19.17 3.39 -5.49
C SER A 251 -20.00 4.66 -5.24
N GLU A 252 -21.25 4.51 -4.81
CA GLU A 252 -22.11 5.67 -4.53
C GLU A 252 -21.57 6.52 -3.37
N GLU A 253 -21.03 5.90 -2.31
CA GLU A 253 -20.62 6.56 -1.08
C GLU A 253 -19.13 6.40 -0.74
N HIS A 254 -18.37 5.58 -1.48
CA HIS A 254 -16.95 5.37 -1.22
C HIS A 254 -16.13 5.09 -2.48
N TYR A 255 -14.82 5.23 -2.34
CA TYR A 255 -13.79 4.73 -3.25
C TYR A 255 -13.06 3.58 -2.58
N ALA A 256 -12.66 2.57 -3.35
CA ALA A 256 -11.80 1.51 -2.85
C ALA A 256 -10.70 1.17 -3.85
N VAL A 257 -9.54 0.76 -3.29
CA VAL A 257 -8.39 0.27 -4.04
C VAL A 257 -8.03 -1.11 -3.51
N MET A 258 -7.85 -2.08 -4.40
CA MET A 258 -7.59 -3.45 -3.98
C MET A 258 -6.75 -4.22 -5.01
N THR A 259 -5.84 -5.05 -4.50
CA THR A 259 -5.26 -6.14 -5.31
C THR A 259 -6.25 -7.31 -5.33
N LEU A 260 -6.55 -7.84 -6.53
CA LEU A 260 -7.50 -8.94 -6.72
C LEU A 260 -8.88 -8.67 -6.08
N PRO A 261 -9.62 -7.67 -6.57
CA PRO A 261 -10.94 -7.33 -6.03
C PRO A 261 -11.96 -8.46 -6.25
N PRO A 262 -13.09 -8.47 -5.50
CA PRO A 262 -14.16 -9.42 -5.70
C PRO A 262 -14.76 -9.28 -7.11
N SER A 263 -15.02 -10.42 -7.75
CA SER A 263 -15.58 -10.45 -9.12
C SER A 263 -17.11 -10.41 -9.17
N ASN A 264 -17.78 -10.45 -8.01
CA ASN A 264 -19.22 -10.64 -7.89
C ASN A 264 -19.93 -9.61 -6.99
N ASP A 265 -19.30 -8.46 -6.74
CA ASP A 265 -19.90 -7.38 -5.96
C ASP A 265 -20.78 -6.43 -6.79
N GLY A 266 -20.79 -6.60 -8.12
CA GLY A 266 -21.56 -5.76 -9.04
C GLY A 266 -20.89 -4.41 -9.36
N LEU A 267 -19.71 -4.14 -8.81
CA LEU A 267 -18.95 -2.92 -9.05
C LEU A 267 -18.05 -3.04 -10.30
N ASN A 268 -17.77 -1.90 -10.91
CA ASN A 268 -16.87 -1.84 -12.07
C ASN A 268 -15.44 -1.48 -11.62
N TRP A 269 -14.68 -2.49 -11.22
CA TRP A 269 -13.27 -2.33 -10.87
C TRP A 269 -12.43 -2.05 -12.12
N VAL A 270 -11.63 -0.98 -12.07
CA VAL A 270 -10.73 -0.56 -13.15
C VAL A 270 -9.29 -0.77 -12.71
N GLY A 271 -8.51 -1.48 -13.53
CA GLY A 271 -7.08 -1.68 -13.25
C GLY A 271 -6.32 -0.36 -13.33
N ILE A 272 -5.40 -0.14 -12.37
CA ILE A 272 -4.48 0.99 -12.39
C ILE A 272 -3.32 0.63 -13.30
N SER A 273 -3.00 1.54 -14.25
CA SER A 273 -1.93 1.31 -15.21
C SER A 273 -0.56 1.41 -14.53
N GLN A 274 0.41 0.74 -15.10
CA GLN A 274 1.79 0.82 -14.63
C GLN A 274 2.33 2.24 -14.77
N GLY A 275 2.80 2.80 -13.65
CA GLY A 275 3.34 4.14 -13.60
C GLY A 275 2.30 5.24 -13.32
N ASP A 276 1.02 4.90 -13.18
CA ASP A 276 0.02 5.87 -12.78
C ASP A 276 0.13 6.16 -11.28
N LEU A 277 0.17 7.45 -10.93
CA LEU A 277 -0.06 7.95 -9.58
C LEU A 277 -1.46 8.54 -9.50
N ILE A 278 -2.27 8.06 -8.58
CA ILE A 278 -3.66 8.45 -8.39
C ILE A 278 -3.82 8.99 -6.97
N ILE A 279 -4.53 10.10 -6.83
CA ILE A 279 -4.91 10.67 -5.54
C ILE A 279 -6.41 10.48 -5.37
N ILE A 280 -6.80 9.92 -4.23
CA ILE A 280 -8.19 9.67 -3.85
C ILE A 280 -8.45 10.34 -2.52
N ASN A 281 -9.49 11.15 -2.46
CA ASN A 281 -10.02 11.70 -1.21
C ASN A 281 -11.54 11.75 -1.27
N GLY A 282 -12.17 12.30 -0.24
CA GLY A 282 -13.63 12.38 -0.19
C GLY A 282 -14.27 13.16 -1.33
N ASP A 283 -13.55 14.04 -2.00
CA ASP A 283 -14.07 14.88 -3.07
C ASP A 283 -13.91 14.26 -4.47
N GLY A 284 -13.06 13.23 -4.61
CA GLY A 284 -12.90 12.58 -5.91
C GLY A 284 -11.58 11.86 -6.13
N ILE A 285 -11.36 11.51 -7.39
CA ILE A 285 -10.15 10.86 -7.89
C ILE A 285 -9.44 11.83 -8.83
N THR A 286 -8.15 12.06 -8.56
CA THR A 286 -7.28 12.83 -9.44
C THR A 286 -6.18 11.92 -9.97
N TYR A 287 -5.99 11.91 -11.28
CA TYR A 287 -4.94 11.16 -11.95
C TYR A 287 -3.72 12.04 -12.17
N TYR A 288 -2.57 11.55 -11.71
CA TYR A 288 -1.27 12.11 -12.02
C TYR A 288 -0.50 11.10 -12.86
N SER A 289 -0.12 11.46 -14.07
CA SER A 289 0.63 10.59 -14.95
C SER A 289 2.01 11.21 -15.20
N SER A 290 2.96 10.94 -14.33
CA SER A 290 4.33 11.42 -14.52
C SER A 290 5.25 10.39 -15.16
N PHE A 291 4.92 9.10 -15.05
CA PHE A 291 5.78 8.00 -15.50
C PHE A 291 5.34 7.40 -16.85
N ALA A 292 4.15 7.76 -17.36
CA ALA A 292 3.59 7.20 -18.59
C ALA A 292 4.18 7.78 -19.89
N GLU A 293 4.91 8.89 -19.85
CA GLU A 293 5.46 9.53 -21.06
C GLU A 293 6.59 8.72 -21.75
N THR A 294 7.09 7.65 -21.13
CA THR A 294 8.19 6.84 -21.67
C THR A 294 7.75 5.60 -22.43
N ASP A 295 6.47 5.20 -22.36
CA ASP A 295 5.96 4.06 -23.17
C ASP A 295 4.97 4.52 -24.25
N PRO A 296 5.42 4.65 -25.52
CA PRO A 296 4.55 5.07 -26.63
C PRO A 296 3.44 4.05 -26.99
N LYS A 297 3.35 2.93 -26.27
CA LYS A 297 2.35 1.86 -26.52
C LYS A 297 1.15 1.92 -25.59
N ASN A 298 1.19 2.76 -24.56
CA ASN A 298 0.09 2.90 -23.60
C ASN A 298 -0.23 4.39 -23.38
N PRO A 299 -1.07 5.00 -24.23
CA PRO A 299 -1.44 6.40 -24.04
C PRO A 299 -2.27 6.56 -22.76
N PRO A 300 -2.11 7.69 -22.04
CA PRO A 300 -2.83 7.96 -20.79
C PRO A 300 -4.35 7.89 -21.01
N ILE A 301 -5.07 7.32 -20.04
CA ILE A 301 -6.53 7.38 -20.02
C ILE A 301 -6.92 8.83 -19.74
N VAL A 302 -7.39 9.53 -20.77
CA VAL A 302 -7.94 10.88 -20.64
C VAL A 302 -9.25 10.77 -19.87
N PRO A 303 -9.49 11.55 -18.79
CA PRO A 303 -10.77 11.58 -18.14
C PRO A 303 -11.86 11.94 -19.17
N ILE A 304 -12.95 11.20 -19.20
CA ILE A 304 -14.14 11.56 -19.96
C ILE A 304 -14.81 12.67 -19.16
N GLU A 305 -14.83 13.91 -19.72
CA GLU A 305 -15.59 15.04 -19.19
C GLU A 305 -17.10 14.77 -19.15
#